data_57989323ee7111b4e2dea62ed8d63074
#
_entry.id   57989323ee7111b4e2dea62ed8d63074
#
_cell.length_a   1.000
_cell.length_b   1.000
_cell.length_c   1.000
_cell.angle_alpha   90.00
_cell.angle_beta   90.00
_cell.angle_gamma   90.00
#
_symmetry.space_group_name_H-M   'P 1'
#
loop_
_entity.id
_entity.type
_entity.pdbx_description
1 polymer ?
#
loop_
_entity_poly.entity_id
_entity_poly.type
_entity_poly.pdbx_seq_one_letter_code
_entity_poly.pdbx_strand_id
1 'polypeptide(L)'
;MLSRPNSLRRAVAMRMRVALLVIHAKSLRDSPAPGPRAPRRAVLGGILTAPQWARAQSPYDAAFAASTKLDADAFYAAHPYRSAGDVLDYIERCAAPGDAGAVLRAFEYFGRKYPMYSIGATKGKILDSAVATAKPKRIVEVGSFLGYSAVRMAAKLPGDGTLACVEGNPEFARTAEGVVARAGLSDRVRFFVGLASDEISNVAKTIGRADLVFLDHCKECYAPDLGRMEAAGLVAKGTIVVADNVVFPGAPGYLDKVAAPAYATVLKPAPYEAVGWETRWKEVDDAMGVSTKL
;
A
#
# COMPACT_ATOMS: atom_id res chain seq x y z
N MET A 1 -3.01 43.65 3.23
CA MET A 1 -2.30 42.75 4.17
C MET A 1 -2.88 41.35 4.03
N LEU A 2 -2.33 40.60 3.11
CA LEU A 2 -2.73 39.20 2.84
C LEU A 2 -1.47 38.45 2.39
N SER A 3 -0.91 37.68 3.25
CA SER A 3 -0.01 36.58 2.81
C SER A 3 0.35 35.71 4.00
N ARG A 4 -0.24 34.54 4.12
CA ARG A 4 0.35 33.36 4.79
C ARG A 4 -0.47 32.09 4.59
N PRO A 5 -0.49 31.46 3.37
CA PRO A 5 -0.77 30.03 3.26
C PRO A 5 0.44 29.19 2.82
N ASN A 6 1.54 29.83 2.37
CA ASN A 6 2.65 29.08 1.74
C ASN A 6 3.67 28.45 2.69
N SER A 7 3.74 28.86 3.95
CA SER A 7 4.74 28.35 4.90
C SER A 7 4.40 26.95 5.42
N LEU A 8 3.13 26.68 5.67
CA LEU A 8 2.68 25.37 6.17
C LEU A 8 2.78 24.30 5.09
N ARG A 9 2.43 24.63 3.84
CA ARG A 9 2.57 23.75 2.67
C ARG A 9 4.03 23.36 2.39
N ARG A 10 4.96 24.33 2.50
CA ARG A 10 6.39 24.08 2.38
C ARG A 10 6.94 23.24 3.55
N ALA A 11 6.43 23.45 4.76
CA ALA A 11 6.85 22.70 5.95
C ALA A 11 6.39 21.23 5.89
N VAL A 12 5.17 20.96 5.44
CA VAL A 12 4.65 19.59 5.28
C VAL A 12 5.39 18.85 4.14
N ALA A 13 5.56 19.50 2.98
CA ALA A 13 6.33 18.92 1.86
C ALA A 13 7.80 18.72 2.22
N MET A 14 8.39 19.60 3.01
CA MET A 14 9.77 19.50 3.48
C MET A 14 9.91 18.41 4.57
N ARG A 15 8.91 18.25 5.46
CA ARG A 15 8.89 17.17 6.45
C ARG A 15 8.69 15.80 5.81
N MET A 16 7.84 15.68 4.79
CA MET A 16 7.71 14.44 4.01
C MET A 16 8.99 14.13 3.22
N ARG A 17 9.65 15.13 2.63
CA ARG A 17 10.96 14.95 1.98
C ARG A 17 12.06 14.58 2.98
N VAL A 18 12.05 15.17 4.17
CA VAL A 18 13.02 14.86 5.23
C VAL A 18 12.74 13.48 5.84
N ALA A 19 11.48 13.09 6.05
CA ALA A 19 11.15 11.75 6.51
C ALA A 19 11.54 10.68 5.48
N LEU A 20 11.25 10.89 4.19
CA LEU A 20 11.70 10.00 3.11
C LEU A 20 13.23 10.00 2.94
N LEU A 21 13.89 11.16 3.04
CA LEU A 21 15.35 11.27 2.98
C LEU A 21 16.03 10.69 4.22
N VAL A 22 15.47 10.84 5.41
CA VAL A 22 16.00 10.27 6.64
C VAL A 22 15.83 8.75 6.65
N ILE A 23 14.73 8.21 6.14
CA ILE A 23 14.53 6.78 5.96
C ILE A 23 15.52 6.24 4.90
N HIS A 24 15.70 6.94 3.80
CA HIS A 24 16.65 6.58 2.74
C HIS A 24 18.13 6.73 3.19
N ALA A 25 18.47 7.80 3.89
CA ALA A 25 19.82 8.04 4.42
C ALA A 25 20.16 7.13 5.61
N LYS A 26 19.18 6.70 6.40
CA LYS A 26 19.36 5.71 7.47
C LYS A 26 19.60 4.32 6.88
N SER A 27 18.86 3.93 5.86
CA SER A 27 19.07 2.68 5.10
C SER A 27 20.48 2.59 4.51
N LEU A 28 21.05 3.71 4.07
CA LEU A 28 22.40 3.76 3.49
C LEU A 28 23.54 3.79 4.54
N ARG A 29 23.26 4.25 5.77
CA ARG A 29 24.28 4.33 6.83
C ARG A 29 24.38 3.10 7.72
N ASP A 30 23.31 2.33 7.83
CA ASP A 30 23.22 1.15 8.69
C ASP A 30 23.53 -0.17 7.94
N SER A 31 23.99 -0.09 6.69
CA SER A 31 24.56 -1.25 6.00
C SER A 31 25.96 -1.53 6.55
N PRO A 32 26.20 -2.69 7.18
CA PRO A 32 27.53 -3.03 7.66
C PRO A 32 28.48 -3.14 6.46
N ALA A 33 29.66 -2.51 6.58
CA ALA A 33 30.74 -2.67 5.64
C ALA A 33 31.09 -4.16 5.49
N PRO A 34 31.48 -4.64 4.30
CA PRO A 34 31.87 -6.03 4.10
C PRO A 34 33.09 -6.33 4.98
N GLY A 35 32.88 -7.12 6.02
CA GLY A 35 33.93 -7.59 6.89
C GLY A 35 34.91 -8.53 6.16
N PRO A 36 36.12 -8.71 6.68
CA PRO A 36 37.16 -9.55 6.03
C PRO A 36 36.69 -10.99 5.97
N ARG A 37 36.94 -11.62 4.80
CA ARG A 37 36.63 -13.04 4.54
C ARG A 37 37.31 -13.95 5.56
N ALA A 38 36.53 -14.58 6.40
CA ALA A 38 36.99 -15.65 7.28
C ALA A 38 37.23 -16.96 6.49
N PRO A 39 38.21 -17.78 6.89
CA PRO A 39 38.55 -19.01 6.20
C PRO A 39 37.45 -20.05 6.35
N ARG A 40 37.21 -20.81 5.26
CA ARG A 40 36.28 -21.94 5.21
C ARG A 40 36.70 -22.98 6.25
N ARG A 41 35.96 -23.10 7.34
CA ARG A 41 35.90 -24.28 8.16
C ARG A 41 34.55 -24.95 7.99
N ALA A 42 34.59 -26.19 7.54
CA ALA A 42 33.45 -27.07 7.51
C ALA A 42 32.88 -27.20 8.92
N VAL A 43 31.62 -26.87 9.12
CA VAL A 43 30.87 -27.22 10.31
C VAL A 43 29.77 -28.17 9.90
N LEU A 44 29.92 -29.39 10.38
CA LEU A 44 28.94 -30.45 10.34
C LEU A 44 27.68 -30.07 11.13
N GLY A 45 26.52 -30.28 10.52
CA GLY A 45 25.31 -30.78 11.15
C GLY A 45 24.70 -29.95 12.28
N GLY A 46 23.99 -28.91 11.92
CA GLY A 46 22.91 -28.37 12.72
C GLY A 46 21.85 -27.84 11.75
N ILE A 47 20.79 -28.60 11.54
CA ILE A 47 19.62 -28.13 10.80
C ILE A 47 18.99 -27.03 11.66
N LEU A 48 19.37 -25.80 11.40
CA LEU A 48 18.61 -24.65 11.89
C LEU A 48 17.25 -24.73 11.20
N THR A 49 16.28 -25.34 11.90
CA THR A 49 14.89 -25.33 11.43
C THR A 49 14.45 -23.88 11.32
N ALA A 50 14.18 -23.44 10.10
CA ALA A 50 13.59 -22.16 9.85
C ALA A 50 12.32 -22.01 10.72
N PRO A 51 12.07 -20.83 11.33
CA PRO A 51 10.88 -20.62 12.13
C PRO A 51 9.62 -21.00 11.36
N GLN A 52 8.62 -21.47 12.10
CA GLN A 52 7.38 -22.02 11.49
C GLN A 52 6.70 -21.11 10.48
N TRP A 53 6.85 -19.78 10.65
CA TRP A 53 6.35 -18.77 9.70
C TRP A 53 7.15 -18.71 8.38
N ALA A 54 8.45 -19.07 8.40
CA ALA A 54 9.26 -19.16 7.17
C ALA A 54 8.91 -20.40 6.34
N ARG A 55 8.13 -21.34 6.90
CA ARG A 55 7.64 -22.56 6.23
C ARG A 55 6.24 -22.42 5.67
N ALA A 56 5.50 -21.36 6.02
CA ALA A 56 4.25 -21.05 5.37
C ALA A 56 4.53 -20.41 4.01
N GLN A 57 5.08 -21.19 3.09
CA GLN A 57 5.01 -20.83 1.68
C GLN A 57 3.53 -20.67 1.36
N SER A 58 3.12 -19.45 0.98
CA SER A 58 1.78 -19.26 0.45
C SER A 58 1.56 -20.28 -0.67
N PRO A 59 0.41 -20.92 -0.77
CA PRO A 59 0.11 -21.79 -1.91
C PRO A 59 0.31 -21.08 -3.26
N TYR A 60 0.37 -19.74 -3.25
CA TYR A 60 0.71 -18.93 -4.40
C TYR A 60 2.19 -18.98 -4.79
N ASP A 61 3.12 -19.24 -3.85
CA ASP A 61 4.56 -19.20 -4.15
C ASP A 61 5.02 -20.29 -5.08
N ALA A 62 4.57 -21.52 -4.84
CA ALA A 62 4.93 -22.65 -5.68
C ALA A 62 4.33 -22.50 -7.09
N ALA A 63 3.07 -22.07 -7.18
CA ALA A 63 2.38 -21.83 -8.44
C ALA A 63 3.03 -20.65 -9.20
N PHE A 64 3.40 -19.57 -8.51
CA PHE A 64 4.06 -18.43 -9.11
C PHE A 64 5.47 -18.77 -9.58
N ALA A 65 6.30 -19.39 -8.75
CA ALA A 65 7.64 -19.84 -9.13
C ALA A 65 7.61 -20.82 -10.32
N ALA A 66 6.61 -21.71 -10.37
CA ALA A 66 6.42 -22.63 -11.49
C ALA A 66 5.95 -21.92 -12.76
N SER A 67 5.18 -20.85 -12.67
CA SER A 67 4.60 -20.13 -13.80
C SER A 67 5.54 -19.13 -14.47
N THR A 68 6.52 -18.57 -13.73
CA THR A 68 7.31 -17.43 -14.21
C THR A 68 8.59 -17.84 -14.94
N LYS A 69 9.11 -19.06 -14.74
CA LYS A 69 10.42 -19.50 -15.27
C LYS A 69 11.56 -18.50 -14.99
N LEU A 70 11.34 -17.52 -14.15
CA LEU A 70 12.32 -16.52 -13.80
C LEU A 70 13.05 -16.95 -12.53
N ASP A 71 14.38 -17.04 -12.63
CA ASP A 71 15.23 -17.15 -11.46
C ASP A 71 15.23 -15.80 -10.70
N ALA A 72 14.47 -15.77 -9.62
CA ALA A 72 14.35 -14.56 -8.80
C ALA A 72 15.70 -14.13 -8.21
N ASP A 73 16.59 -15.08 -7.88
CA ASP A 73 17.91 -14.76 -7.34
C ASP A 73 18.81 -14.15 -8.42
N ALA A 74 18.71 -14.61 -9.67
CA ALA A 74 19.39 -14.01 -10.82
C ALA A 74 18.88 -12.59 -11.10
N PHE A 75 17.54 -12.38 -11.05
CA PHE A 75 16.97 -11.04 -11.18
C PHE A 75 17.51 -10.11 -10.09
N TYR A 76 17.51 -10.55 -8.84
CA TYR A 76 17.96 -9.75 -7.72
C TYR A 76 19.47 -9.46 -7.77
N ALA A 77 20.28 -10.38 -8.28
CA ALA A 77 21.70 -10.14 -8.49
C ALA A 77 21.97 -9.08 -9.58
N ALA A 78 21.13 -9.07 -10.62
CA ALA A 78 21.22 -8.08 -11.70
C ALA A 78 20.72 -6.68 -11.30
N HIS A 79 19.88 -6.58 -10.27
CA HIS A 79 19.28 -5.32 -9.81
C HIS A 79 19.66 -5.01 -8.36
N PRO A 80 20.93 -4.64 -8.09
CA PRO A 80 21.41 -4.39 -6.74
C PRO A 80 20.82 -3.12 -6.10
N TYR A 81 20.43 -2.14 -6.91
CA TYR A 81 19.71 -0.94 -6.49
C TYR A 81 18.19 -1.15 -6.67
N ARG A 82 17.39 -0.59 -5.75
CA ARG A 82 15.93 -0.75 -5.73
C ARG A 82 15.24 0.60 -5.79
N SER A 83 14.45 0.77 -6.81
CA SER A 83 13.58 1.92 -7.02
C SER A 83 12.12 1.48 -7.18
N ALA A 84 11.20 2.43 -7.25
CA ALA A 84 9.81 2.13 -7.58
C ALA A 84 9.68 1.42 -8.94
N GLY A 85 10.52 1.81 -9.92
CA GLY A 85 10.55 1.19 -11.25
C GLY A 85 10.93 -0.29 -11.25
N ASP A 86 11.82 -0.71 -10.35
CA ASP A 86 12.24 -2.13 -10.26
C ASP A 86 11.06 -3.07 -9.96
N VAL A 87 10.06 -2.59 -9.21
CA VAL A 87 8.82 -3.35 -8.96
C VAL A 87 8.07 -3.59 -10.26
N LEU A 88 7.90 -2.56 -11.06
CA LEU A 88 7.19 -2.66 -12.34
C LEU A 88 7.95 -3.58 -13.31
N ASP A 89 9.27 -3.39 -13.44
CA ASP A 89 10.13 -4.23 -14.29
C ASP A 89 10.02 -5.72 -13.90
N TYR A 90 10.02 -5.99 -12.60
CA TYR A 90 9.86 -7.37 -12.11
C TYR A 90 8.48 -7.93 -12.45
N ILE A 91 7.42 -7.15 -12.19
CA ILE A 91 6.04 -7.54 -12.48
C ILE A 91 5.85 -7.79 -13.98
N GLU A 92 6.37 -6.94 -14.84
CA GLU A 92 6.28 -7.09 -16.31
C GLU A 92 6.93 -8.36 -16.82
N ARG A 93 8.01 -8.80 -16.20
CA ARG A 93 8.70 -10.06 -16.54
C ARG A 93 7.98 -11.30 -16.02
N CYS A 94 7.38 -11.21 -14.83
CA CYS A 94 6.87 -12.36 -14.10
C CYS A 94 5.36 -12.59 -14.27
N ALA A 95 4.58 -11.55 -14.47
CA ALA A 95 3.14 -11.64 -14.58
C ALA A 95 2.67 -11.52 -16.04
N ALA A 96 1.76 -12.39 -16.46
CA ALA A 96 1.15 -12.27 -17.77
C ALA A 96 0.30 -10.98 -17.86
N PRO A 97 0.28 -10.29 -19.03
CA PRO A 97 -0.60 -9.14 -19.23
C PRO A 97 -2.07 -9.52 -19.02
N GLY A 98 -2.82 -8.69 -18.30
CA GLY A 98 -4.23 -8.89 -18.00
C GLY A 98 -4.53 -9.87 -16.87
N ASP A 99 -3.51 -10.47 -16.26
CA ASP A 99 -3.69 -11.34 -15.07
C ASP A 99 -3.41 -10.57 -13.78
N ALA A 100 -4.45 -9.96 -13.23
CA ALA A 100 -4.37 -9.24 -11.95
C ALA A 100 -3.88 -10.13 -10.80
N GLY A 101 -4.23 -11.40 -10.80
CA GLY A 101 -3.77 -12.36 -9.80
C GLY A 101 -2.26 -12.61 -9.90
N ALA A 102 -1.72 -12.76 -11.10
CA ALA A 102 -0.29 -12.89 -11.33
C ALA A 102 0.47 -11.61 -10.92
N VAL A 103 -0.08 -10.43 -11.23
CA VAL A 103 0.47 -9.14 -10.82
C VAL A 103 0.57 -9.03 -9.30
N LEU A 104 -0.50 -9.37 -8.57
CA LEU A 104 -0.49 -9.33 -7.10
C LEU A 104 0.53 -10.33 -6.51
N ARG A 105 0.60 -11.54 -7.06
CA ARG A 105 1.61 -12.53 -6.61
C ARG A 105 3.04 -12.05 -6.86
N ALA A 106 3.30 -11.46 -8.04
CA ALA A 106 4.61 -10.89 -8.36
C ALA A 106 4.99 -9.77 -7.38
N PHE A 107 4.04 -8.88 -7.10
CA PHE A 107 4.23 -7.78 -6.15
C PHE A 107 4.56 -8.30 -4.75
N GLU A 108 3.79 -9.27 -4.24
CA GLU A 108 4.01 -9.91 -2.94
C GLU A 108 5.36 -10.64 -2.88
N TYR A 109 5.72 -11.34 -3.95
CA TYR A 109 7.00 -12.04 -4.02
C TYR A 109 8.18 -11.07 -4.01
N PHE A 110 8.10 -9.99 -4.79
CA PHE A 110 9.11 -8.93 -4.77
C PHE A 110 9.22 -8.31 -3.37
N GLY A 111 8.10 -8.00 -2.72
CA GLY A 111 8.05 -7.41 -1.39
C GLY A 111 8.67 -8.27 -0.30
N ARG A 112 8.73 -9.59 -0.46
CA ARG A 112 9.42 -10.47 0.49
C ARG A 112 10.94 -10.32 0.48
N LYS A 113 11.49 -9.91 -0.63
CA LYS A 113 12.92 -9.69 -0.79
C LYS A 113 13.31 -8.25 -0.50
N TYR A 114 12.39 -7.32 -0.76
CA TYR A 114 12.64 -5.89 -0.65
C TYR A 114 11.54 -5.22 0.17
N PRO A 115 11.91 -4.40 1.16
CA PRO A 115 10.94 -3.68 1.98
C PRO A 115 10.06 -2.79 1.11
N MET A 116 8.76 -2.98 1.21
CA MET A 116 7.77 -2.15 0.55
C MET A 116 6.65 -1.82 1.53
N TYR A 117 6.13 -0.60 1.43
CA TYR A 117 5.02 -0.13 2.26
C TYR A 117 3.68 -0.51 1.62
N SER A 118 3.45 -1.80 1.41
CA SER A 118 2.15 -2.31 0.96
C SER A 118 1.40 -2.96 2.11
N ILE A 119 0.07 -2.97 2.03
CA ILE A 119 -0.78 -3.59 3.05
C ILE A 119 -0.58 -5.10 3.20
N GLY A 120 0.09 -5.73 2.24
CA GLY A 120 0.33 -7.18 2.25
C GLY A 120 -0.92 -8.03 2.13
N ALA A 121 -0.74 -9.36 2.20
CA ALA A 121 -1.84 -10.31 1.95
C ALA A 121 -2.86 -10.34 3.09
N THR A 122 -2.44 -10.20 4.34
CA THR A 122 -3.33 -10.32 5.51
C THR A 122 -4.31 -9.15 5.57
N LYS A 123 -3.82 -7.92 5.56
CA LYS A 123 -4.67 -6.73 5.52
C LYS A 123 -5.44 -6.63 4.20
N GLY A 124 -4.82 -7.08 3.10
CA GLY A 124 -5.48 -7.20 1.81
C GLY A 124 -6.77 -8.04 1.86
N LYS A 125 -6.85 -9.11 2.65
CA LYS A 125 -8.09 -9.91 2.84
C LYS A 125 -9.16 -9.11 3.59
N ILE A 126 -8.77 -8.26 4.54
CA ILE A 126 -9.72 -7.37 5.24
C ILE A 126 -10.31 -6.37 4.25
N LEU A 127 -9.45 -5.73 3.43
CA LEU A 127 -9.89 -4.82 2.37
C LEU A 127 -10.81 -5.54 1.37
N ASP A 128 -10.45 -6.76 0.94
CA ASP A 128 -11.27 -7.59 0.06
C ASP A 128 -12.65 -7.87 0.63
N SER A 129 -12.72 -8.17 1.93
CA SER A 129 -13.99 -8.40 2.64
C SER A 129 -14.85 -7.13 2.69
N ALA A 130 -14.23 -5.97 2.90
CA ALA A 130 -14.93 -4.69 2.88
C ALA A 130 -15.49 -4.39 1.48
N VAL A 131 -14.70 -4.61 0.41
CA VAL A 131 -15.15 -4.47 -0.98
C VAL A 131 -16.30 -5.44 -1.29
N ALA A 132 -16.19 -6.70 -0.88
CA ALA A 132 -17.23 -7.69 -1.10
C ALA A 132 -18.54 -7.34 -0.37
N THR A 133 -18.45 -6.72 0.82
CA THR A 133 -19.61 -6.27 1.61
C THR A 133 -20.24 -5.02 1.00
N ALA A 134 -19.42 -4.03 0.64
CA ALA A 134 -19.87 -2.77 0.05
C ALA A 134 -20.44 -2.94 -1.36
N LYS A 135 -19.94 -3.92 -2.13
CA LYS A 135 -20.22 -4.10 -3.56
C LYS A 135 -20.15 -2.77 -4.33
N PRO A 136 -19.04 -2.04 -4.19
CA PRO A 136 -18.96 -0.65 -4.64
C PRO A 136 -18.91 -0.59 -6.17
N LYS A 137 -19.47 0.50 -6.71
CA LYS A 137 -19.22 0.95 -8.09
C LYS A 137 -18.16 2.05 -8.12
N ARG A 138 -18.02 2.80 -7.04
CA ARG A 138 -17.08 3.94 -6.94
C ARG A 138 -16.24 3.79 -5.68
N ILE A 139 -14.95 3.64 -5.88
CA ILE A 139 -13.96 3.56 -4.80
C ILE A 139 -13.04 4.77 -4.90
N VAL A 140 -12.65 5.31 -3.75
CA VAL A 140 -11.54 6.26 -3.62
C VAL A 140 -10.45 5.63 -2.80
N GLU A 141 -9.23 5.66 -3.30
CA GLU A 141 -8.01 5.30 -2.57
C GLU A 141 -7.16 6.53 -2.36
N VAL A 142 -6.70 6.75 -1.14
CA VAL A 142 -5.76 7.81 -0.81
C VAL A 142 -4.47 7.23 -0.29
N GLY A 143 -3.41 7.40 -1.09
CA GLY A 143 -2.13 6.72 -0.91
C GLY A 143 -2.10 5.39 -1.66
N SER A 144 -1.92 5.44 -2.99
CA SER A 144 -1.86 4.22 -3.80
C SER A 144 -0.46 3.59 -3.84
N PHE A 145 0.57 4.33 -3.42
CA PHE A 145 1.97 3.90 -3.48
C PHE A 145 2.30 3.32 -4.87
N LEU A 146 2.61 2.04 -4.97
CA LEU A 146 2.97 1.37 -6.22
C LEU A 146 1.83 0.54 -6.82
N GLY A 147 0.58 0.72 -6.35
CA GLY A 147 -0.62 0.18 -6.97
C GLY A 147 -1.08 -1.21 -6.51
N TYR A 148 -0.51 -1.78 -5.45
CA TYR A 148 -0.93 -3.11 -4.98
C TYR A 148 -2.40 -3.17 -4.56
N SER A 149 -2.83 -2.26 -3.68
CA SER A 149 -4.21 -2.14 -3.22
C SER A 149 -5.15 -1.69 -4.35
N ALA A 150 -4.65 -0.82 -5.25
CA ALA A 150 -5.39 -0.39 -6.43
C ALA A 150 -5.77 -1.58 -7.32
N VAL A 151 -4.81 -2.45 -7.67
CA VAL A 151 -5.08 -3.68 -8.45
C VAL A 151 -6.05 -4.59 -7.70
N ARG A 152 -5.86 -4.74 -6.38
CA ARG A 152 -6.69 -5.61 -5.54
C ARG A 152 -8.15 -5.18 -5.52
N MET A 153 -8.40 -3.88 -5.40
CA MET A 153 -9.75 -3.32 -5.42
C MET A 153 -10.35 -3.28 -6.83
N ALA A 154 -9.59 -2.80 -7.82
CA ALA A 154 -10.08 -2.67 -9.18
C ALA A 154 -10.45 -4.01 -9.81
N ALA A 155 -9.74 -5.09 -9.49
CA ALA A 155 -10.06 -6.45 -9.95
C ALA A 155 -11.44 -6.96 -9.46
N LYS A 156 -11.99 -6.34 -8.40
CA LYS A 156 -13.28 -6.73 -7.80
C LYS A 156 -14.42 -5.78 -8.19
N LEU A 157 -14.12 -4.70 -8.87
CA LEU A 157 -15.15 -3.76 -9.38
C LEU A 157 -15.98 -4.40 -10.48
N PRO A 158 -17.28 -4.09 -10.56
CA PRO A 158 -18.08 -4.43 -11.73
C PRO A 158 -17.54 -3.74 -12.99
N GLY A 159 -18.01 -4.16 -14.18
CA GLY A 159 -17.50 -3.64 -15.46
C GLY A 159 -17.68 -2.13 -15.65
N ASP A 160 -18.68 -1.55 -15.00
CA ASP A 160 -18.97 -0.10 -14.97
C ASP A 160 -18.41 0.61 -13.72
N GLY A 161 -17.57 -0.07 -12.94
CA GLY A 161 -17.00 0.47 -11.71
C GLY A 161 -15.76 1.32 -11.97
N THR A 162 -15.53 2.26 -11.07
CA THR A 162 -14.37 3.18 -11.12
C THR A 162 -13.65 3.24 -9.77
N LEU A 163 -12.33 3.20 -9.82
CA LEU A 163 -11.43 3.48 -8.71
C LEU A 163 -10.69 4.79 -8.99
N ALA A 164 -10.79 5.75 -8.10
CA ALA A 164 -9.99 6.97 -8.10
C ALA A 164 -8.86 6.85 -7.09
N CYS A 165 -7.61 6.88 -7.54
CA CYS A 165 -6.42 6.81 -6.70
C CYS A 165 -5.79 8.19 -6.58
N VAL A 166 -5.52 8.64 -5.35
CA VAL A 166 -4.77 9.86 -5.07
C VAL A 166 -3.38 9.50 -4.56
N GLU A 167 -2.33 9.96 -5.25
CA GLU A 167 -0.94 9.69 -4.88
C GLU A 167 -0.11 10.96 -4.94
N GLY A 168 0.57 11.27 -3.83
CA GLY A 168 1.35 12.50 -3.69
C GLY A 168 2.69 12.48 -4.41
N ASN A 169 3.23 11.30 -4.68
CA ASN A 169 4.52 11.13 -5.36
C ASN A 169 4.31 10.77 -6.84
N PRO A 170 4.70 11.64 -7.79
CA PRO A 170 4.50 11.38 -9.21
C PRO A 170 5.27 10.17 -9.74
N GLU A 171 6.36 9.77 -9.12
CA GLU A 171 7.09 8.55 -9.48
C GLU A 171 6.31 7.31 -9.07
N PHE A 172 5.75 7.30 -7.86
CA PHE A 172 4.93 6.21 -7.38
C PHE A 172 3.64 6.08 -8.20
N ALA A 173 2.99 7.20 -8.50
CA ALA A 173 1.80 7.21 -9.35
C ALA A 173 2.07 6.60 -10.73
N ARG A 174 3.16 6.98 -11.41
CA ARG A 174 3.55 6.39 -12.70
C ARG A 174 3.80 4.89 -12.62
N THR A 175 4.47 4.44 -11.55
CA THR A 175 4.68 3.00 -11.32
C THR A 175 3.35 2.29 -11.10
N ALA A 176 2.47 2.85 -10.26
CA ALA A 176 1.15 2.30 -10.00
C ALA A 176 0.29 2.21 -11.26
N GLU A 177 0.33 3.23 -12.14
CA GLU A 177 -0.31 3.20 -13.45
C GLU A 177 0.19 2.04 -14.31
N GLY A 178 1.51 1.81 -14.35
CA GLY A 178 2.11 0.68 -15.05
C GLY A 178 1.68 -0.68 -14.47
N VAL A 179 1.66 -0.80 -13.15
CA VAL A 179 1.21 -2.01 -12.44
C VAL A 179 -0.27 -2.31 -12.72
N VAL A 180 -1.12 -1.28 -12.69
CA VAL A 180 -2.56 -1.38 -13.03
C VAL A 180 -2.74 -1.75 -14.50
N ALA A 181 -1.95 -1.16 -15.41
CA ALA A 181 -1.98 -1.47 -16.83
C ALA A 181 -1.58 -2.93 -17.10
N ARG A 182 -0.52 -3.41 -16.42
CA ARG A 182 -0.11 -4.82 -16.52
C ARG A 182 -1.20 -5.78 -16.06
N ALA A 183 -1.99 -5.37 -15.05
CA ALA A 183 -3.13 -6.14 -14.57
C ALA A 183 -4.35 -6.10 -15.51
N GLY A 184 -4.33 -5.30 -16.57
CA GLY A 184 -5.46 -5.12 -17.50
C GLY A 184 -6.63 -4.33 -16.93
N LEU A 185 -6.35 -3.36 -16.04
CA LEU A 185 -7.37 -2.65 -15.26
C LEU A 185 -7.40 -1.13 -15.53
N SER A 186 -6.67 -0.64 -16.53
CA SER A 186 -6.55 0.80 -16.83
C SER A 186 -7.88 1.50 -17.06
N ASP A 187 -8.84 0.80 -17.66
CA ASP A 187 -10.17 1.37 -17.95
C ASP A 187 -10.99 1.68 -16.69
N ARG A 188 -10.61 1.10 -15.55
CA ARG A 188 -11.34 1.21 -14.28
C ARG A 188 -10.65 2.10 -13.25
N VAL A 189 -9.38 2.47 -13.47
CA VAL A 189 -8.57 3.20 -12.50
C VAL A 189 -8.18 4.56 -13.04
N ARG A 190 -8.37 5.60 -12.23
CA ARG A 190 -7.96 6.98 -12.53
C ARG A 190 -7.03 7.47 -11.44
N PHE A 191 -5.88 8.00 -11.83
CA PHE A 191 -4.91 8.57 -10.91
C PHE A 191 -5.02 10.09 -10.85
N PHE A 192 -4.95 10.62 -9.63
CA PHE A 192 -4.88 12.02 -9.29
C PHE A 192 -3.55 12.25 -8.57
N VAL A 193 -2.63 12.95 -9.23
CA VAL A 193 -1.26 13.12 -8.73
C VAL A 193 -1.15 14.42 -7.94
N GLY A 194 -1.10 14.31 -6.62
CA GLY A 194 -1.04 15.45 -5.73
C GLY A 194 -1.35 15.08 -4.28
N LEU A 195 -1.31 16.06 -3.39
CA LEU A 195 -1.74 15.87 -2.01
C LEU A 195 -3.26 15.67 -1.96
N ALA A 196 -3.71 14.78 -1.07
CA ALA A 196 -5.14 14.53 -0.88
C ALA A 196 -5.92 15.81 -0.60
N SER A 197 -5.35 16.72 0.21
CA SER A 197 -5.95 18.04 0.51
C SER A 197 -6.27 18.87 -0.74
N ASP A 198 -5.53 18.67 -1.82
CA ASP A 198 -5.65 19.45 -3.04
C ASP A 198 -6.52 18.70 -4.08
N GLU A 199 -6.48 17.37 -4.09
CA GLU A 199 -7.13 16.55 -5.11
C GLU A 199 -8.54 16.05 -4.74
N ILE A 200 -8.94 16.04 -3.46
CA ILE A 200 -10.26 15.54 -3.03
C ILE A 200 -11.40 16.22 -3.79
N SER A 201 -11.31 17.53 -4.04
CA SER A 201 -12.33 18.26 -4.80
C SER A 201 -12.40 17.84 -6.26
N ASN A 202 -11.26 17.52 -6.88
CA ASN A 202 -11.19 17.04 -8.26
C ASN A 202 -11.75 15.62 -8.38
N VAL A 203 -11.41 14.77 -7.40
CA VAL A 203 -11.99 13.42 -7.27
C VAL A 203 -13.50 13.49 -7.15
N ALA A 204 -14.02 14.36 -6.25
CA ALA A 204 -15.46 14.52 -6.04
C ALA A 204 -16.20 14.96 -7.31
N LYS A 205 -15.64 15.90 -8.07
CA LYS A 205 -16.20 16.33 -9.37
C LYS A 205 -16.19 15.22 -10.39
N THR A 206 -15.21 14.32 -10.35
CA THR A 206 -15.02 13.28 -11.35
C THR A 206 -15.91 12.06 -11.12
N ILE A 207 -16.00 11.57 -9.88
CA ILE A 207 -16.70 10.32 -9.58
C ILE A 207 -17.99 10.51 -8.77
N GLY A 208 -18.22 11.72 -8.21
CA GLY A 208 -19.31 11.97 -7.27
C GLY A 208 -19.12 11.23 -5.95
N ARG A 209 -20.21 10.77 -5.34
CA ARG A 209 -20.17 10.05 -4.07
C ARG A 209 -19.45 8.70 -4.21
N ALA A 210 -18.56 8.39 -3.27
CA ALA A 210 -17.92 7.08 -3.16
C ALA A 210 -18.78 6.09 -2.37
N ASP A 211 -18.76 4.83 -2.77
CA ASP A 211 -19.37 3.73 -2.01
C ASP A 211 -18.38 3.19 -0.98
N LEU A 212 -17.08 3.21 -1.32
CA LEU A 212 -15.99 2.82 -0.42
C LEU A 212 -14.82 3.80 -0.57
N VAL A 213 -14.21 4.14 0.56
CA VAL A 213 -12.95 4.90 0.64
C VAL A 213 -11.91 4.06 1.35
N PHE A 214 -10.70 4.00 0.79
CA PHE A 214 -9.54 3.40 1.43
C PHE A 214 -8.49 4.48 1.76
N LEU A 215 -8.08 4.57 3.04
CA LEU A 215 -7.11 5.53 3.55
C LEU A 215 -5.82 4.80 3.91
N ASP A 216 -4.73 5.08 3.20
CA ASP A 216 -3.40 4.52 3.46
C ASP A 216 -2.27 5.51 3.13
N HIS A 217 -2.47 6.79 3.43
CA HIS A 217 -1.49 7.85 3.23
C HIS A 217 -0.87 8.33 4.56
N CYS A 218 -0.55 9.61 4.66
CA CYS A 218 -0.09 10.27 5.89
C CYS A 218 -1.10 10.06 7.03
N LYS A 219 -0.70 9.42 8.11
CA LYS A 219 -1.62 9.01 9.19
C LYS A 219 -2.24 10.21 9.92
N GLU A 220 -1.51 11.30 10.06
CA GLU A 220 -2.00 12.56 10.61
C GLU A 220 -3.00 13.25 9.68
N CYS A 221 -3.00 12.89 8.40
CA CYS A 221 -3.89 13.46 7.39
C CYS A 221 -5.27 12.76 7.34
N TYR A 222 -5.42 11.58 7.93
CA TYR A 222 -6.67 10.79 7.84
C TYR A 222 -7.89 11.56 8.30
N ALA A 223 -7.88 12.11 9.52
CA ALA A 223 -9.01 12.82 10.07
C ALA A 223 -9.36 14.11 9.30
N PRO A 224 -8.39 15.01 8.99
CA PRO A 224 -8.68 16.20 8.21
C PRO A 224 -9.12 15.89 6.78
N ASP A 225 -8.51 14.89 6.11
CA ASP A 225 -8.88 14.56 4.74
C ASP A 225 -10.25 13.86 4.66
N LEU A 226 -10.59 13.02 5.64
CA LEU A 226 -11.94 12.48 5.76
C LEU A 226 -12.97 13.61 5.92
N GLY A 227 -12.66 14.65 6.71
CA GLY A 227 -13.50 15.83 6.82
C GLY A 227 -13.69 16.59 5.50
N ARG A 228 -12.61 16.69 4.70
CA ARG A 228 -12.69 17.29 3.35
C ARG A 228 -13.55 16.45 2.41
N MET A 229 -13.45 15.12 2.48
CA MET A 229 -14.26 14.20 1.67
C MET A 229 -15.75 14.31 2.04
N GLU A 230 -16.08 14.43 3.32
CA GLU A 230 -17.45 14.68 3.78
C GLU A 230 -17.96 16.03 3.24
N ALA A 231 -17.18 17.09 3.37
CA ALA A 231 -17.55 18.43 2.88
C ALA A 231 -17.71 18.47 1.35
N ALA A 232 -16.93 17.67 0.62
CA ALA A 232 -17.01 17.56 -0.84
C ALA A 232 -18.12 16.61 -1.33
N GLY A 233 -18.86 15.94 -0.41
CA GLY A 233 -19.90 14.98 -0.75
C GLY A 233 -19.39 13.62 -1.26
N LEU A 234 -18.08 13.36 -1.20
CA LEU A 234 -17.51 12.05 -1.50
C LEU A 234 -17.94 11.00 -0.47
N VAL A 235 -17.95 11.37 0.80
CA VAL A 235 -18.36 10.51 1.90
C VAL A 235 -19.72 10.98 2.43
N ALA A 236 -20.70 10.11 2.32
CA ALA A 236 -22.07 10.35 2.75
C ALA A 236 -22.64 9.10 3.41
N LYS A 237 -23.86 9.19 3.93
CA LYS A 237 -24.56 8.05 4.57
C LYS A 237 -24.43 6.78 3.73
N GLY A 238 -23.95 5.70 4.36
CA GLY A 238 -23.74 4.39 3.76
C GLY A 238 -22.35 4.19 3.13
N THR A 239 -21.54 5.24 2.98
CA THR A 239 -20.15 5.07 2.53
C THR A 239 -19.34 4.26 3.55
N ILE A 240 -18.63 3.26 3.10
CA ILE A 240 -17.68 2.49 3.93
C ILE A 240 -16.30 3.12 3.82
N VAL A 241 -15.68 3.44 4.94
CA VAL A 241 -14.31 3.94 5.04
C VAL A 241 -13.44 2.86 5.66
N VAL A 242 -12.43 2.41 4.94
CA VAL A 242 -11.40 1.49 5.42
C VAL A 242 -10.13 2.29 5.64
N ALA A 243 -9.48 2.16 6.78
CA ALA A 243 -8.25 2.86 7.10
C ALA A 243 -7.19 1.90 7.61
N ASP A 244 -5.99 1.96 7.04
CA ASP A 244 -4.88 1.12 7.47
C ASP A 244 -4.10 1.76 8.63
N ASN A 245 -3.44 0.91 9.44
CA ASN A 245 -2.53 1.30 10.52
C ASN A 245 -3.17 2.21 11.60
N VAL A 246 -4.43 1.96 11.96
CA VAL A 246 -5.12 2.81 12.94
C VAL A 246 -4.65 2.59 14.38
N VAL A 247 -3.93 1.49 14.65
CA VAL A 247 -3.33 1.18 15.94
C VAL A 247 -1.82 1.39 15.91
N PHE A 248 -1.11 0.86 14.92
CA PHE A 248 0.32 1.07 14.76
C PHE A 248 0.67 1.47 13.30
N PRO A 249 1.43 2.57 13.08
CA PRO A 249 1.90 3.55 14.08
C PRO A 249 0.79 4.38 14.71
N GLY A 250 -0.47 4.19 14.30
CA GLY A 250 -1.63 4.91 14.74
C GLY A 250 -1.96 6.11 13.84
N ALA A 251 -3.25 6.47 13.78
CA ALA A 251 -3.76 7.60 13.01
C ALA A 251 -4.38 8.63 13.96
N PRO A 252 -3.64 9.67 14.39
CA PRO A 252 -4.10 10.62 15.38
C PRO A 252 -5.42 11.30 15.00
N GLY A 253 -6.39 11.30 15.93
CA GLY A 253 -7.72 11.92 15.74
C GLY A 253 -8.65 11.15 14.77
N TYR A 254 -8.16 10.13 14.07
CA TYR A 254 -9.01 9.38 13.13
C TYR A 254 -10.07 8.56 13.85
N LEU A 255 -9.70 7.82 14.90
CA LEU A 255 -10.66 7.01 15.66
C LEU A 255 -11.74 7.86 16.34
N ASP A 256 -11.38 9.05 16.83
CA ASP A 256 -12.34 10.04 17.35
C ASP A 256 -13.27 10.52 16.25
N LYS A 257 -12.74 10.80 15.06
CA LYS A 257 -13.49 11.25 13.89
C LYS A 257 -14.54 10.23 13.44
N VAL A 258 -14.23 8.94 13.52
CA VAL A 258 -15.12 7.85 13.11
C VAL A 258 -15.85 7.20 14.27
N ALA A 259 -15.89 7.84 15.42
CA ALA A 259 -16.69 7.39 16.57
C ALA A 259 -18.19 7.63 16.37
N ALA A 260 -19.01 6.89 17.11
CA ALA A 260 -20.45 7.12 17.17
C ALA A 260 -20.75 8.55 17.70
N PRO A 261 -21.85 9.18 17.26
CA PRO A 261 -22.91 8.61 16.40
C PRO A 261 -22.65 8.82 14.90
N ALA A 262 -21.53 9.41 14.50
CA ALA A 262 -21.26 9.75 13.09
C ALA A 262 -20.95 8.53 12.22
N TYR A 263 -20.35 7.52 12.82
CA TYR A 263 -19.99 6.27 12.16
C TYR A 263 -20.25 5.05 13.04
N ALA A 264 -20.48 3.91 12.38
CA ALA A 264 -20.40 2.60 13.01
C ALA A 264 -19.04 1.99 12.64
N THR A 265 -18.13 1.91 13.60
CA THR A 265 -16.74 1.51 13.38
C THR A 265 -16.42 0.18 14.04
N VAL A 266 -15.73 -0.68 13.29
CA VAL A 266 -15.17 -1.95 13.78
C VAL A 266 -13.69 -1.97 13.49
N LEU A 267 -12.88 -2.27 14.51
CA LEU A 267 -11.45 -2.54 14.33
C LEU A 267 -11.27 -4.01 13.94
N LYS A 268 -10.54 -4.24 12.87
CA LYS A 268 -10.15 -5.56 12.37
C LYS A 268 -8.69 -5.78 12.70
N PRO A 269 -8.36 -6.57 13.76
CA PRO A 269 -6.98 -6.84 14.11
C PRO A 269 -6.24 -7.50 12.95
N ALA A 270 -5.07 -6.99 12.65
CA ALA A 270 -4.13 -7.55 11.69
C ALA A 270 -2.72 -7.15 12.14
N PRO A 271 -1.80 -8.11 12.28
CA PRO A 271 -0.44 -7.79 12.68
C PRO A 271 0.19 -6.90 11.61
N TYR A 272 1.04 -5.99 12.06
CA TYR A 272 1.91 -5.24 11.16
C TYR A 272 2.88 -6.22 10.51
N GLU A 273 2.67 -6.48 9.23
CA GLU A 273 3.55 -7.35 8.44
C GLU A 273 4.70 -6.51 7.87
N ALA A 274 5.79 -6.38 8.64
CA ALA A 274 7.03 -5.93 8.06
C ALA A 274 7.60 -7.05 7.18
N VAL A 275 7.56 -6.85 5.90
CA VAL A 275 8.16 -7.78 4.95
C VAL A 275 9.63 -7.40 4.73
N GLY A 276 10.51 -8.37 4.83
CA GLY A 276 11.93 -8.17 4.55
C GLY A 276 12.78 -7.98 5.81
N TRP A 277 13.53 -6.90 5.90
CA TRP A 277 14.59 -6.65 6.87
C TRP A 277 14.11 -6.23 8.28
N GLU A 278 12.89 -5.70 8.42
CA GLU A 278 12.39 -5.18 9.69
C GLU A 278 11.73 -6.26 10.55
N THR A 279 12.50 -7.25 10.96
CA THR A 279 12.00 -8.32 11.84
C THR A 279 11.51 -7.82 13.19
N ARG A 280 11.97 -6.65 13.64
CA ARG A 280 11.58 -6.03 14.91
C ARG A 280 10.11 -5.65 15.03
N TRP A 281 9.40 -5.50 13.89
CA TRP A 281 7.99 -5.09 13.85
C TRP A 281 7.02 -6.25 13.68
N LYS A 282 7.51 -7.48 13.54
CA LYS A 282 6.67 -8.67 13.27
C LYS A 282 5.64 -8.99 14.33
N GLU A 283 5.88 -8.56 15.56
CA GLU A 283 5.02 -8.84 16.71
C GLU A 283 4.21 -7.62 17.14
N VAL A 284 4.20 -6.55 16.34
CA VAL A 284 3.44 -5.36 16.69
C VAL A 284 1.99 -5.54 16.27
N ASP A 285 1.10 -5.48 17.24
CA ASP A 285 -0.32 -5.49 17.00
C ASP A 285 -0.74 -4.23 16.25
N ASP A 286 -1.49 -4.44 15.18
CA ASP A 286 -2.10 -3.37 14.41
C ASP A 286 -3.54 -3.74 14.02
N ALA A 287 -4.27 -2.79 13.48
CA ALA A 287 -5.62 -3.01 12.99
C ALA A 287 -5.95 -2.11 11.81
N MET A 288 -6.86 -2.59 10.98
CA MET A 288 -7.60 -1.75 10.03
C MET A 288 -8.92 -1.30 10.66
N GLY A 289 -9.24 -0.01 10.53
CA GLY A 289 -10.56 0.51 10.87
C GLY A 289 -11.52 0.30 9.70
N VAL A 290 -12.69 -0.28 9.95
CA VAL A 290 -13.79 -0.37 8.98
C VAL A 290 -14.99 0.37 9.54
N SER A 291 -15.31 1.51 8.92
CA SER A 291 -16.28 2.47 9.43
C SER A 291 -17.38 2.71 8.41
N THR A 292 -18.63 2.58 8.80
CA THR A 292 -19.79 2.92 7.95
C THR A 292 -20.34 4.26 8.36
N LYS A 293 -20.46 5.22 7.43
CA LYS A 293 -21.09 6.53 7.69
C LYS A 293 -22.59 6.36 7.95
N LEU A 294 -23.07 6.85 9.09
CA LEU A 294 -24.47 6.74 9.55
C LEU A 294 -25.35 7.88 9.04
#